data_d4857ad7836483104576a20c0e583166
#
_entry.id   d4857ad7836483104576a20c0e583166
#
_cell.length_a   1.000
_cell.length_b   1.000
_cell.length_c   1.000
_cell.angle_alpha   90.00
_cell.angle_beta   90.00
_cell.angle_gamma   90.00
#
_symmetry.space_group_name_H-M   'P 1'
#
loop_
_entity.id
_entity.type
_entity.pdbx_description
1 polymer ?
#
loop_
_entity_poly.entity_id
_entity_poly.type
_entity_poly.pdbx_seq_one_letter_code
_entity_poly.pdbx_strand_id
1 'polypeptide(L)'
;MVTFYEERSELNYLKEIQPFFKEIELVYLPKWRSVLNGIPALFSKTPLQLAYFKSAKMKRMVHFALEHYNIDVVHTQHLRMSQYTKELTIPKILDLPDAFSLYFKRRSETERPFINRLIDFIEIGRLAKAEQVITRFDKTLVCSVEDQSYLEKL
;
A
#
# COMPACT_ATOMS: atom_id res chain seq x y z
N MET A 1 15.72 3.39 -2.35
CA MET A 1 14.45 2.81 -1.84
C MET A 1 13.91 3.66 -0.69
N VAL A 2 12.60 3.88 -0.61
CA VAL A 2 11.95 4.50 0.56
C VAL A 2 10.98 3.49 1.16
N THR A 3 11.11 3.16 2.44
CA THR A 3 10.29 2.11 3.07
C THR A 3 9.96 2.39 4.53
N PHE A 4 8.91 1.73 5.03
CA PHE A 4 8.60 1.72 6.46
C PHE A 4 9.38 0.65 7.21
N TYR A 5 9.58 0.89 8.50
CA TYR A 5 9.87 -0.15 9.48
C TYR A 5 9.05 0.07 10.74
N GLU A 6 8.61 -0.99 11.36
CA GLU A 6 7.74 -0.96 12.55
C GLU A 6 8.51 -1.29 13.84
N GLU A 7 9.51 -2.16 13.74
CA GLU A 7 10.31 -2.65 14.85
C GLU A 7 11.82 -2.45 14.60
N ARG A 8 12.57 -2.15 15.65
CA ARG A 8 14.03 -1.97 15.55
C ARG A 8 14.76 -3.23 15.10
N SER A 9 14.21 -4.40 15.39
CA SER A 9 14.74 -5.70 14.94
C SER A 9 14.83 -5.81 13.41
N GLU A 10 13.92 -5.15 12.68
CA GLU A 10 13.92 -5.14 11.21
C GLU A 10 15.17 -4.44 10.64
N LEU A 11 15.78 -3.54 11.40
CA LEU A 11 17.01 -2.87 10.99
C LEU A 11 18.21 -3.83 10.85
N ASN A 12 18.16 -4.99 11.47
CA ASN A 12 19.20 -6.01 11.33
C ASN A 12 19.30 -6.56 9.91
N TYR A 13 18.18 -6.56 9.17
CA TYR A 13 18.12 -7.04 7.78
C TYR A 13 18.65 -6.02 6.76
N LEU A 14 18.92 -4.77 7.19
CA LEU A 14 19.42 -3.74 6.27
C LEU A 14 20.73 -4.15 5.61
N LYS A 15 21.62 -4.81 6.31
CA LYS A 15 22.91 -5.27 5.78
C LYS A 15 22.74 -6.24 4.60
N GLU A 16 21.66 -7.03 4.62
CA GLU A 16 21.37 -8.02 3.58
C GLU A 16 20.79 -7.37 2.33
N ILE A 17 19.99 -6.33 2.49
CA ILE A 17 19.31 -5.65 1.37
C ILE A 17 20.11 -4.47 0.81
N GLN A 18 20.98 -3.86 1.62
CA GLN A 18 21.76 -2.67 1.21
C GLN A 18 22.54 -2.86 -0.10
N PRO A 19 23.15 -4.01 -0.41
CA PRO A 19 23.87 -4.21 -1.66
C PRO A 19 23.02 -4.06 -2.93
N PHE A 20 21.71 -4.20 -2.81
CA PHE A 20 20.77 -4.13 -3.94
C PHE A 20 20.24 -2.69 -4.19
N PHE A 21 20.56 -1.74 -3.29
CA PHE A 21 20.04 -0.38 -3.35
C PHE A 21 21.16 0.64 -3.20
N LYS A 22 21.16 1.65 -4.04
CA LYS A 22 22.12 2.76 -3.93
C LYS A 22 21.91 3.54 -2.63
N GLU A 23 20.62 3.81 -2.31
CA GLU A 23 20.21 4.54 -1.11
C GLU A 23 18.96 3.91 -0.52
N ILE A 24 18.86 3.86 0.81
CA ILE A 24 17.69 3.37 1.55
C ILE A 24 17.27 4.41 2.57
N GLU A 25 16.08 4.97 2.36
CA GLU A 25 15.44 5.90 3.27
C GLU A 25 14.39 5.19 4.12
N LEU A 26 14.55 5.28 5.44
CA LEU A 26 13.73 4.55 6.40
C LEU A 26 12.77 5.47 7.15
N VAL A 27 11.51 5.08 7.19
CA VAL A 27 10.47 5.79 7.92
C VAL A 27 9.92 4.93 9.04
N TYR A 28 10.20 5.32 10.28
CA TYR A 28 9.64 4.64 11.46
C TYR A 28 8.14 4.86 11.56
N LEU A 29 7.38 3.78 11.60
CA LEU A 29 5.93 3.78 11.78
C LEU A 29 5.56 2.73 12.85
N PRO A 30 5.56 3.09 14.14
CA PRO A 30 5.25 2.14 15.19
C PRO A 30 3.78 1.67 15.13
N LYS A 31 3.54 0.41 15.47
CA LYS A 31 2.21 -0.24 15.42
C LYS A 31 1.11 0.55 16.13
N TRP A 32 1.42 1.14 17.31
CA TRP A 32 0.43 1.93 18.04
C TRP A 32 -0.07 3.14 17.24
N ARG A 33 0.83 3.80 16.49
CA ARG A 33 0.46 4.93 15.61
C ARG A 33 -0.38 4.48 14.43
N SER A 34 -0.06 3.34 13.85
CA SER A 34 -0.83 2.73 12.77
C SER A 34 -2.25 2.39 13.23
N VAL A 35 -2.40 1.86 14.44
CA VAL A 35 -3.72 1.59 15.05
C VAL A 35 -4.49 2.90 15.23
N LEU A 36 -3.87 3.95 15.79
CA LEU A 36 -4.51 5.26 15.94
C LEU A 36 -4.93 5.86 14.58
N ASN A 37 -4.13 5.68 13.54
CA ASN A 37 -4.47 6.11 12.19
C ASN A 37 -5.73 5.37 11.64
N GLY A 38 -5.97 4.15 12.08
CA GLY A 38 -7.14 3.35 11.69
C GLY A 38 -8.46 3.84 12.30
N ILE A 39 -8.43 4.49 13.47
CA ILE A 39 -9.66 4.89 14.18
C ILE A 39 -10.56 5.81 13.33
N PRO A 40 -10.07 6.91 12.73
CA PRO A 40 -10.90 7.74 11.85
C PRO A 40 -11.41 7.00 10.61
N ALA A 41 -10.67 6.00 10.14
CA ALA A 41 -11.06 5.21 8.98
C ALA A 41 -12.29 4.32 9.25
N LEU A 42 -12.56 3.96 10.50
CA LEU A 42 -13.79 3.24 10.86
C LEU A 42 -15.05 4.01 10.46
N PHE A 43 -14.99 5.35 10.52
CA PHE A 43 -16.10 6.26 10.21
C PHE A 43 -15.98 6.93 8.83
N SER A 44 -15.06 6.46 7.99
CA SER A 44 -14.79 7.05 6.66
C SER A 44 -14.89 5.99 5.55
N LYS A 45 -14.76 6.44 4.31
CA LYS A 45 -14.68 5.55 3.13
C LYS A 45 -13.26 5.08 2.82
N THR A 46 -12.29 5.41 3.67
CA THR A 46 -10.89 5.01 3.48
C THR A 46 -10.69 3.57 3.96
N PRO A 47 -10.09 2.67 3.15
CA PRO A 47 -9.75 1.34 3.60
C PRO A 47 -8.83 1.37 4.82
N LEU A 48 -9.05 0.48 5.77
CA LEU A 48 -8.24 0.39 6.99
C LEU A 48 -6.75 0.19 6.68
N GLN A 49 -6.44 -0.58 5.65
CA GLN A 49 -5.05 -0.80 5.22
C GLN A 49 -4.35 0.50 4.78
N LEU A 50 -5.03 1.37 4.05
CA LEU A 50 -4.46 2.64 3.62
C LEU A 50 -4.29 3.59 4.82
N ALA A 51 -5.30 3.63 5.68
CA ALA A 51 -5.25 4.45 6.90
C ALA A 51 -4.12 4.01 7.84
N TYR A 52 -3.96 2.70 8.06
CA TYR A 52 -2.92 2.13 8.91
C TYR A 52 -1.52 2.64 8.52
N PHE A 53 -1.23 2.69 7.22
CA PHE A 53 0.05 3.16 6.68
C PHE A 53 0.11 4.66 6.36
N LYS A 54 -0.79 5.47 6.91
CA LYS A 54 -0.78 6.92 6.69
C LYS A 54 0.34 7.60 7.49
N SER A 55 1.23 8.32 6.80
CA SER A 55 2.38 9.00 7.40
C SER A 55 2.78 10.25 6.64
N ALA A 56 2.72 11.40 7.30
CA ALA A 56 3.23 12.65 6.73
C ALA A 56 4.76 12.59 6.53
N LYS A 57 5.47 11.82 7.36
CA LYS A 57 6.92 11.62 7.21
C LYS A 57 7.24 10.84 5.94
N MET A 58 6.48 9.78 5.63
CA MET A 58 6.64 9.02 4.38
C MET A 58 6.40 9.94 3.16
N LYS A 59 5.33 10.74 3.18
CA LYS A 59 5.05 11.68 2.09
C LYS A 59 6.23 12.63 1.86
N ARG A 60 6.76 13.24 2.94
CA ARG A 60 7.94 14.12 2.83
C ARG A 60 9.18 13.38 2.31
N MET A 61 9.40 12.15 2.75
CA MET A 61 10.57 11.37 2.33
C MET A 61 10.50 10.98 0.85
N VAL A 62 9.30 10.65 0.33
CA VAL A 62 9.11 10.42 -1.11
C VAL A 62 9.43 11.67 -1.92
N HIS A 63 8.94 12.85 -1.50
CA HIS A 63 9.26 14.12 -2.18
C HIS A 63 10.77 14.45 -2.08
N PHE A 64 11.35 14.27 -0.89
CA PHE A 64 12.80 14.45 -0.71
C PHE A 64 13.59 13.57 -1.68
N ALA A 65 13.24 12.29 -1.81
CA ALA A 65 13.94 11.39 -2.72
C ALA A 65 13.83 11.83 -4.19
N LEU A 66 12.67 12.35 -4.61
CA LEU A 66 12.46 12.87 -5.96
C LEU A 66 13.27 14.14 -6.24
N GLU A 67 13.48 14.98 -5.24
CA GLU A 67 14.24 16.23 -5.37
C GLU A 67 15.76 16.03 -5.35
N HIS A 68 16.24 14.99 -4.60
CA HIS A 68 17.66 14.80 -4.35
C HIS A 68 18.32 13.72 -5.20
N TYR A 69 17.52 12.81 -5.78
CA TYR A 69 18.03 11.74 -6.62
C TYR A 69 17.47 11.85 -8.04
N ASN A 70 18.27 11.50 -9.03
CA ASN A 70 17.81 11.37 -10.41
C ASN A 70 16.93 10.09 -10.51
N ILE A 71 15.62 10.28 -10.47
CA ILE A 71 14.62 9.21 -10.53
C ILE A 71 13.93 9.25 -11.88
N ASP A 72 14.11 8.21 -12.69
CA ASP A 72 13.47 8.07 -14.00
C ASP A 72 12.09 7.42 -13.89
N VAL A 73 11.90 6.54 -12.91
CA VAL A 73 10.65 5.80 -12.70
C VAL A 73 10.44 5.50 -11.21
N VAL A 74 9.19 5.55 -10.76
CA VAL A 74 8.79 5.14 -9.42
C VAL A 74 8.11 3.78 -9.47
N HIS A 75 8.67 2.80 -8.79
CA HIS A 75 8.03 1.50 -8.54
C HIS A 75 7.39 1.51 -7.17
N THR A 76 6.07 1.40 -7.13
CA THR A 76 5.26 1.43 -5.91
C THR A 76 4.76 0.04 -5.58
N GLN A 77 5.23 -0.52 -4.48
CA GLN A 77 4.81 -1.84 -4.04
C GLN A 77 3.63 -1.75 -3.07
N HIS A 78 2.57 -2.50 -3.34
CA HIS A 78 1.30 -2.58 -2.63
C HIS A 78 0.38 -1.35 -2.77
N LEU A 79 -0.92 -1.64 -2.77
CA LEU A 79 -1.99 -0.63 -2.80
C LEU A 79 -1.83 0.46 -1.74
N ARG A 80 -1.43 0.09 -0.52
CA ARG A 80 -1.25 1.02 0.60
C ARG A 80 -0.20 2.09 0.37
N MET A 81 0.80 1.83 -0.49
CA MET A 81 1.85 2.79 -0.83
C MET A 81 1.44 3.73 -1.97
N SER A 82 0.42 3.38 -2.75
CA SER A 82 -0.07 4.21 -3.85
C SER A 82 -0.51 5.61 -3.40
N GLN A 83 -0.95 5.76 -2.14
CA GLN A 83 -1.33 7.05 -1.57
C GLN A 83 -0.21 8.10 -1.58
N TYR A 84 1.05 7.69 -1.72
CA TYR A 84 2.23 8.56 -1.75
C TYR A 84 2.72 8.88 -3.15
N THR A 85 2.34 8.09 -4.14
CA THR A 85 2.94 8.13 -5.49
C THR A 85 1.95 8.38 -6.61
N LYS A 86 0.65 8.16 -6.38
CA LYS A 86 -0.39 8.29 -7.41
C LYS A 86 -0.49 9.66 -8.08
N GLU A 87 -0.10 10.73 -7.36
CA GLU A 87 -0.16 12.11 -7.88
C GLU A 87 1.19 12.59 -8.46
N LEU A 88 2.19 11.74 -8.50
CA LEU A 88 3.48 12.07 -9.11
C LEU A 88 3.35 12.18 -10.63
N THR A 89 4.13 13.06 -11.23
CA THR A 89 4.11 13.32 -12.68
C THR A 89 5.14 12.52 -13.46
N ILE A 90 6.11 11.90 -12.77
CA ILE A 90 7.10 11.02 -13.42
C ILE A 90 6.50 9.63 -13.69
N PRO A 91 7.09 8.86 -14.63
CA PRO A 91 6.65 7.51 -14.91
C PRO A 91 6.58 6.66 -13.64
N LYS A 92 5.48 5.92 -13.47
CA LYS A 92 5.23 5.16 -12.25
C LYS A 92 4.52 3.84 -12.49
N ILE A 93 5.02 2.83 -11.79
CA ILE A 93 4.51 1.46 -11.82
C ILE A 93 3.90 1.15 -10.46
N LEU A 94 2.73 0.51 -10.46
CA LEU A 94 2.10 -0.04 -9.26
C LEU A 94 2.21 -1.56 -9.29
N ASP A 95 2.81 -2.13 -8.26
CA ASP A 95 2.92 -3.57 -8.08
C ASP A 95 1.89 -4.01 -7.03
N LEU A 96 0.87 -4.72 -7.49
CA LEU A 96 -0.21 -5.28 -6.67
C LEU A 96 -0.08 -6.82 -6.67
N PRO A 97 0.56 -7.42 -5.64
CA PRO A 97 0.66 -8.87 -5.57
C PRO A 97 -0.71 -9.55 -5.61
N ASP A 98 -1.73 -8.92 -5.01
CA ASP A 98 -3.10 -9.41 -4.95
C ASP A 98 -4.10 -8.28 -5.20
N ALA A 99 -5.25 -8.60 -5.80
CA ALA A 99 -6.43 -7.74 -5.77
C ALA A 99 -7.07 -7.85 -4.37
N PHE A 100 -6.81 -6.86 -3.52
CA PHE A 100 -7.22 -6.91 -2.12
C PHE A 100 -8.73 -7.02 -1.92
N SER A 101 -9.54 -6.35 -2.74
CA SER A 101 -10.99 -6.47 -2.67
C SER A 101 -11.46 -7.88 -3.03
N LEU A 102 -10.83 -8.53 -4.01
CA LEU A 102 -11.10 -9.93 -4.37
C LEU A 102 -10.68 -10.87 -3.22
N TYR A 103 -9.50 -10.65 -2.64
CA TYR A 103 -9.03 -11.41 -1.49
C TYR A 103 -10.01 -11.30 -0.31
N PHE A 104 -10.45 -10.08 0.03
CA PHE A 104 -11.42 -9.86 1.12
C PHE A 104 -12.79 -10.48 0.80
N LYS A 105 -13.24 -10.47 -0.46
CA LYS A 105 -14.45 -11.14 -0.91
C LYS A 105 -14.37 -12.63 -0.64
N ARG A 106 -13.32 -13.31 -1.11
CA ARG A 106 -13.09 -14.74 -0.86
C ARG A 106 -13.01 -15.05 0.65
N ARG A 107 -12.32 -14.20 1.39
CA ARG A 107 -12.18 -14.35 2.83
C ARG A 107 -13.52 -14.22 3.57
N SER A 108 -14.42 -13.35 3.11
CA SER A 108 -15.77 -13.19 3.72
C SER A 108 -16.67 -14.40 3.52
N GLU A 109 -16.37 -15.24 2.52
CA GLU A 109 -17.11 -16.49 2.24
C GLU A 109 -16.67 -17.67 3.12
N THR A 110 -15.56 -17.52 3.86
CA THR A 110 -15.07 -18.56 4.77
C THR A 110 -15.75 -18.50 6.14
N GLU A 111 -15.73 -19.62 6.88
CA GLU A 111 -16.25 -19.68 8.25
C GLU A 111 -15.41 -18.83 9.20
N ARG A 112 -15.99 -17.72 9.64
CA ARG A 112 -15.34 -16.73 10.54
C ARG A 112 -16.37 -16.09 11.47
N PRO A 113 -15.92 -15.54 12.62
CA PRO A 113 -16.79 -14.78 13.51
C PRO A 113 -17.54 -13.68 12.76
N PHE A 114 -18.81 -13.50 13.10
CA PHE A 114 -19.71 -12.56 12.42
C PHE A 114 -19.15 -11.14 12.31
N ILE A 115 -18.53 -10.64 13.39
CA ILE A 115 -17.91 -9.31 13.39
C ILE A 115 -16.82 -9.18 12.31
N ASN A 116 -15.98 -10.21 12.17
CA ASN A 116 -14.90 -10.20 11.15
C ASN A 116 -15.48 -10.20 9.74
N ARG A 117 -16.56 -10.95 9.50
CA ARG A 117 -17.26 -10.96 8.20
C ARG A 117 -17.89 -9.60 7.89
N LEU A 118 -18.45 -8.92 8.88
CA LEU A 118 -19.02 -7.58 8.71
C LEU A 118 -17.93 -6.57 8.35
N ILE A 119 -16.77 -6.62 9.01
CA ILE A 119 -15.62 -5.77 8.69
C ILE A 119 -15.14 -6.07 7.26
N ASP A 120 -14.99 -7.34 6.89
CA ASP A 120 -14.58 -7.74 5.55
C ASP A 120 -15.56 -7.20 4.50
N PHE A 121 -16.85 -7.30 4.72
CA PHE A 121 -17.87 -6.81 3.82
C PHE A 121 -17.78 -5.28 3.57
N ILE A 122 -17.56 -4.52 4.64
CA ILE A 122 -17.35 -3.07 4.54
C ILE A 122 -16.06 -2.74 3.77
N GLU A 123 -14.98 -3.48 4.07
CA GLU A 123 -13.67 -3.27 3.44
C GLU A 123 -13.66 -3.65 1.95
N ILE A 124 -14.42 -4.65 1.50
CA ILE A 124 -14.52 -5.02 0.08
C ILE A 124 -14.86 -3.80 -0.79
N GLY A 125 -15.92 -3.07 -0.46
CA GLY A 125 -16.33 -1.90 -1.22
C GLY A 125 -15.33 -0.74 -1.15
N ARG A 126 -14.69 -0.55 0.00
CA ARG A 126 -13.66 0.47 0.20
C ARG A 126 -12.40 0.15 -0.60
N LEU A 127 -11.97 -1.12 -0.58
CA LEU A 127 -10.78 -1.59 -1.29
C LEU A 127 -11.02 -1.54 -2.80
N ALA A 128 -12.15 -2.03 -3.31
CA ALA A 128 -12.48 -1.96 -4.73
C ALA A 128 -12.42 -0.52 -5.25
N LYS A 129 -12.94 0.45 -4.49
CA LYS A 129 -12.82 1.86 -4.84
C LYS A 129 -11.38 2.37 -4.79
N ALA A 130 -10.59 1.93 -3.82
CA ALA A 130 -9.19 2.31 -3.70
C ALA A 130 -8.33 1.69 -4.80
N GLU A 131 -8.66 0.49 -5.27
CA GLU A 131 -7.97 -0.21 -6.36
C GLU A 131 -8.16 0.48 -7.72
N GLN A 132 -9.20 1.31 -7.90
CA GLN A 132 -9.33 2.16 -9.08
C GLN A 132 -8.15 3.14 -9.26
N VAL A 133 -7.29 3.27 -8.26
CA VAL A 133 -6.03 4.03 -8.33
C VAL A 133 -5.09 3.50 -9.43
N ILE A 134 -5.26 2.24 -9.88
CA ILE A 134 -4.49 1.66 -11.00
C ILE A 134 -4.49 2.56 -12.23
N THR A 135 -5.58 3.28 -12.49
CA THR A 135 -5.72 4.23 -13.61
C THR A 135 -4.81 5.46 -13.50
N ARG A 136 -4.18 5.67 -12.35
CA ARG A 136 -3.22 6.77 -12.10
C ARG A 136 -1.77 6.37 -12.34
N PHE A 137 -1.53 5.12 -12.70
CA PHE A 137 -0.19 4.56 -12.94
C PHE A 137 -0.03 4.22 -14.42
N ASP A 138 1.18 4.34 -14.93
CA ASP A 138 1.49 4.04 -16.33
C ASP A 138 1.43 2.52 -16.59
N LYS A 139 1.78 1.73 -15.56
CA LYS A 139 1.65 0.28 -15.56
C LYS A 139 1.25 -0.23 -14.18
N THR A 140 0.45 -1.32 -14.18
CA THR A 140 0.15 -2.10 -12.97
C THR A 140 0.60 -3.53 -13.20
N LEU A 141 1.32 -4.08 -12.22
CA LEU A 141 1.77 -5.47 -12.20
C LEU A 141 0.89 -6.24 -11.22
N VAL A 142 0.52 -7.44 -11.59
CA VAL A 142 -0.25 -8.40 -10.77
C VAL A 142 0.32 -9.80 -10.93
N CYS A 143 0.13 -10.66 -9.92
CA CYS A 143 0.71 -12.00 -9.93
C CYS A 143 -0.15 -13.04 -10.63
N SER A 144 -1.43 -12.76 -10.91
CA SER A 144 -2.33 -13.73 -11.54
C SER A 144 -3.21 -13.10 -12.61
N VAL A 145 -3.59 -13.91 -13.60
CA VAL A 145 -4.57 -13.53 -14.64
C VAL A 145 -5.95 -13.28 -14.03
N GLU A 146 -6.25 -13.93 -12.92
CA GLU A 146 -7.52 -13.76 -12.21
C GLU A 146 -7.62 -12.38 -11.55
N ASP A 147 -6.56 -11.94 -10.87
CA ASP A 147 -6.48 -10.60 -10.28
C ASP A 147 -6.52 -9.53 -11.38
N GLN A 148 -5.79 -9.75 -12.48
CA GLN A 148 -5.85 -8.86 -13.65
C GLN A 148 -7.29 -8.71 -14.14
N SER A 149 -7.95 -9.83 -14.45
CA SER A 149 -9.31 -9.85 -14.99
C SER A 149 -10.34 -9.23 -14.04
N TYR A 150 -10.08 -9.32 -12.73
CA TYR A 150 -10.92 -8.70 -11.72
C TYR A 150 -10.71 -7.19 -11.66
N LEU A 151 -9.47 -6.72 -11.61
CA LEU A 151 -9.13 -5.30 -11.54
C LEU A 151 -9.55 -4.52 -12.79
N GLU A 152 -9.48 -5.15 -13.97
CA GLU A 152 -9.93 -4.55 -15.24
C GLU A 152 -11.46 -4.29 -15.28
N LYS A 153 -12.23 -4.93 -14.38
CA LYS A 153 -13.70 -4.76 -14.28
C LYS A 153 -14.13 -3.74 -13.23
N LEU A 154 -13.19 -3.20 -12.44
CA LEU A 154 -13.47 -2.19 -11.42
C LEU A 154 -13.56 -0.80 -12.03
#